data_287d0a55b36e99c90ec98f0928669cda
#
_entry.id   287d0a55b36e99c90ec98f0928669cda
#
_cell.length_a   1.000
_cell.length_b   1.000
_cell.length_c   1.000
_cell.angle_alpha   90.00
_cell.angle_beta   90.00
_cell.angle_gamma   90.00
#
_symmetry.space_group_name_H-M   'P 1'
#
loop_
_entity.id
_entity.type
_entity.pdbx_description
1 polymer ?
#
loop_
_entity_poly.entity_id
_entity_poly.type
_entity_poly.pdbx_seq_one_letter_code
_entity_poly.pdbx_strand_id
1 'polypeptide(L)'
;MDKRAALLVGATGLVGGHCLNYLLKDDKYHQIVALTRRNLDFRNPKLEQYIVDFDRLENYTDQIKADDIFCCLGTTIKKAGSQEAFRQVDYHYPLQIAKLAVKNGARQFLLISSLGANKDSKIFYNRVKGEIEAAIREIPFYGIQIFRPSLLVGERAEYRTGEKVGEFFLKMVKPVMIGKWKKYRAITAANVAKAMVEIAKTDLKGIHIYESNQIQFFCDQLKKKGI
;
A
#
# COMPACT_ATOMS: atom_id res chain seq x y z
N MET A 1 -3.34 5.08 25.73
CA MET A 1 -3.05 4.30 24.51
C MET A 1 -1.66 4.68 24.04
N ASP A 2 -0.80 3.71 23.82
CA ASP A 2 0.55 3.99 23.36
C ASP A 2 0.50 4.57 21.96
N LYS A 3 1.09 5.74 21.79
CA LYS A 3 1.23 6.41 20.50
C LYS A 3 2.27 5.67 19.67
N ARG A 4 2.02 5.52 18.38
CA ARG A 4 2.89 4.80 17.43
C ARG A 4 3.56 5.74 16.44
N ALA A 5 4.67 5.29 15.90
CA ALA A 5 5.29 5.85 14.71
C ALA A 5 4.89 5.03 13.48
N ALA A 6 4.65 5.71 12.35
CA ALA A 6 4.40 5.10 11.06
C ALA A 6 5.52 5.44 10.07
N LEU A 7 5.99 4.45 9.32
CA LEU A 7 6.80 4.69 8.12
C LEU A 7 5.92 4.51 6.89
N LEU A 8 5.91 5.50 6.01
CA LEU A 8 5.18 5.46 4.75
C LEU A 8 6.14 5.57 3.57
N VAL A 9 6.10 4.57 2.69
CA VAL A 9 6.77 4.61 1.38
C VAL A 9 5.75 4.65 0.26
N GLY A 10 6.00 5.49 -0.75
CA GLY A 10 5.05 5.72 -1.84
C GLY A 10 4.00 6.79 -1.54
N ALA A 11 4.29 7.75 -0.65
CA ALA A 11 3.39 8.85 -0.26
C ALA A 11 2.89 9.71 -1.43
N THR A 12 3.63 9.78 -2.54
CA THR A 12 3.21 10.49 -3.77
C THR A 12 2.31 9.66 -4.70
N GLY A 13 2.07 8.39 -4.36
CA GLY A 13 1.19 7.49 -5.10
C GLY A 13 -0.29 7.68 -4.72
N LEU A 14 -1.18 7.07 -5.52
CA LEU A 14 -2.63 7.21 -5.34
C LEU A 14 -3.10 6.74 -3.96
N VAL A 15 -2.72 5.55 -3.53
CA VAL A 15 -3.08 5.03 -2.20
C VAL A 15 -2.25 5.70 -1.11
N GLY A 16 -0.93 5.87 -1.33
CA GLY A 16 -0.02 6.44 -0.35
C GLY A 16 -0.35 7.88 0.05
N GLY A 17 -0.82 8.71 -0.90
CA GLY A 17 -1.27 10.07 -0.60
C GLY A 17 -2.49 10.09 0.32
N HIS A 18 -3.45 9.19 0.10
CA HIS A 18 -4.58 9.03 1.04
C HIS A 18 -4.14 8.46 2.39
N CYS A 19 -3.22 7.47 2.42
CA CYS A 19 -2.65 6.96 3.66
C CYS A 19 -2.00 8.08 4.47
N LEU A 20 -1.18 8.92 3.84
CA LEU A 20 -0.55 10.05 4.51
C LEU A 20 -1.59 10.97 5.15
N ASN A 21 -2.62 11.33 4.40
CA ASN A 21 -3.70 12.20 4.91
C ASN A 21 -4.45 11.59 6.11
N TYR A 22 -4.70 10.27 6.09
CA TYR A 22 -5.35 9.60 7.23
C TYR A 22 -4.42 9.50 8.43
N LEU A 23 -3.16 9.10 8.24
CA LEU A 23 -2.16 9.00 9.31
C LEU A 23 -1.93 10.33 10.04
N LEU A 24 -1.84 11.44 9.29
CA LEU A 24 -1.65 12.77 9.86
C LEU A 24 -2.83 13.22 10.75
N LYS A 25 -4.04 12.77 10.45
CA LYS A 25 -5.25 13.09 11.20
C LYS A 25 -5.52 12.11 12.35
N ASP A 26 -4.83 11.00 12.41
CA ASP A 26 -5.07 9.96 13.41
C ASP A 26 -4.25 10.22 14.67
N ASP A 27 -4.91 10.19 15.83
CA ASP A 27 -4.28 10.49 17.12
C ASP A 27 -3.41 9.35 17.65
N LYS A 28 -3.57 8.14 17.10
CA LYS A 28 -2.72 6.98 17.44
C LYS A 28 -1.29 7.17 16.94
N TYR A 29 -1.12 7.91 15.83
CA TYR A 29 0.20 8.18 15.27
C TYR A 29 0.70 9.55 15.68
N HIS A 30 1.81 9.58 16.42
CA HIS A 30 2.46 10.83 16.82
C HIS A 30 3.54 11.29 15.84
N GLN A 31 4.10 10.36 15.07
CA GLN A 31 5.16 10.59 14.10
C GLN A 31 4.89 9.78 12.82
N ILE A 32 5.02 10.40 11.69
CA ILE A 32 4.98 9.79 10.38
C ILE A 32 6.29 10.08 9.64
N VAL A 33 7.07 9.05 9.37
CA VAL A 33 8.26 9.13 8.55
C VAL A 33 7.88 8.80 7.10
N ALA A 34 8.12 9.70 6.16
CA ALA A 34 7.88 9.46 4.74
C ALA A 34 9.20 9.37 3.97
N LEU A 35 9.48 8.20 3.36
CA LEU A 35 10.60 8.06 2.44
C LEU A 35 10.10 8.35 1.02
N THR A 36 10.73 9.31 0.36
CA THR A 36 10.29 9.82 -0.94
C THR A 36 11.47 10.03 -1.88
N ARG A 37 11.21 10.10 -3.19
CA ARG A 37 12.20 10.45 -4.21
C ARG A 37 12.27 11.96 -4.46
N ARG A 38 11.26 12.71 -4.00
CA ARG A 38 11.15 14.16 -4.16
C ARG A 38 10.40 14.75 -2.97
N ASN A 39 10.58 16.01 -2.71
CA ASN A 39 9.91 16.70 -1.62
C ASN A 39 8.37 16.60 -1.74
N LEU A 40 7.70 16.49 -0.59
CA LEU A 40 6.25 16.66 -0.48
C LEU A 40 6.02 18.14 -0.19
N ASP A 41 5.25 18.84 -1.05
CA ASP A 41 5.06 20.29 -0.99
C ASP A 41 4.12 20.74 0.15
N PHE A 42 4.22 20.09 1.32
CA PHE A 42 3.49 20.53 2.51
C PHE A 42 4.25 20.18 3.80
N ARG A 43 3.91 20.87 4.88
CA ARG A 43 4.49 20.67 6.21
C ARG A 43 3.42 20.28 7.20
N ASN A 44 3.75 19.39 8.13
CA ASN A 44 2.90 19.00 9.25
C ASN A 44 3.80 18.66 10.45
N PRO A 45 3.46 19.04 11.68
CA PRO A 45 4.28 18.75 12.87
C PRO A 45 4.54 17.26 13.12
N LYS A 46 3.64 16.38 12.67
CA LYS A 46 3.80 14.92 12.77
C LYS A 46 4.65 14.33 11.65
N LEU A 47 4.94 15.08 10.56
CA LEU A 47 5.57 14.56 9.36
C LEU A 47 7.05 14.87 9.32
N GLU A 48 7.85 13.82 9.28
CA GLU A 48 9.25 13.86 8.91
C GLU A 48 9.41 13.24 7.52
N GLN A 49 9.99 13.99 6.58
CA GLN A 49 10.20 13.49 5.23
C GLN A 49 11.68 13.43 4.90
N TYR A 50 12.07 12.31 4.29
CA TYR A 50 13.42 12.10 3.82
C TYR A 50 13.42 11.81 2.33
N ILE A 51 14.22 12.57 1.57
CA ILE A 51 14.50 12.28 0.17
C ILE A 51 15.58 11.23 0.14
N VAL A 52 15.24 10.04 -0.37
CA VAL A 52 16.12 8.88 -0.36
C VAL A 52 16.39 8.35 -1.75
N ASP A 53 17.60 7.80 -1.91
CA ASP A 53 17.94 6.93 -3.04
C ASP A 53 17.49 5.49 -2.71
N PHE A 54 16.47 5.02 -3.39
CA PHE A 54 15.92 3.68 -3.15
C PHE A 54 16.85 2.55 -3.61
N ASP A 55 17.86 2.85 -4.44
CA ASP A 55 18.89 1.88 -4.80
C ASP A 55 19.98 1.72 -3.72
N ARG A 56 19.95 2.60 -2.69
CA ARG A 56 20.91 2.63 -1.56
C ARG A 56 20.22 2.76 -0.22
N LEU A 57 19.15 2.00 -0.01
CA LEU A 57 18.33 2.08 1.22
C LEU A 57 19.11 1.75 2.52
N GLU A 58 20.22 1.03 2.43
CA GLU A 58 21.11 0.76 3.57
C GLU A 58 21.67 2.06 4.19
N ASN A 59 21.87 3.10 3.37
CA ASN A 59 22.37 4.40 3.85
C ASN A 59 21.33 5.14 4.70
N TYR A 60 20.08 4.69 4.68
CA TYR A 60 18.95 5.32 5.37
C TYR A 60 18.36 4.41 6.47
N THR A 61 19.14 3.47 6.99
CA THR A 61 18.67 2.52 8.00
C THR A 61 18.13 3.23 9.24
N ASP A 62 18.74 4.33 9.66
CA ASP A 62 18.31 5.10 10.83
C ASP A 62 16.98 5.81 10.64
N GLN A 63 16.59 6.12 9.40
CA GLN A 63 15.31 6.70 9.05
C GLN A 63 14.20 5.65 8.90
N ILE A 64 14.57 4.35 8.79
CA ILE A 64 13.63 3.23 8.67
C ILE A 64 13.29 2.70 10.07
N LYS A 65 12.77 3.57 10.94
CA LYS A 65 12.36 3.25 12.31
C LYS A 65 10.91 3.66 12.52
N ALA A 66 10.03 2.67 12.74
CA ALA A 66 8.63 2.90 13.06
C ALA A 66 8.00 1.61 13.56
N ASP A 67 6.85 1.71 14.23
CA ASP A 67 6.07 0.54 14.65
C ASP A 67 5.34 -0.12 13.48
N ASP A 68 4.72 0.69 12.62
CA ASP A 68 3.89 0.24 11.51
C ASP A 68 4.45 0.75 10.16
N ILE A 69 4.74 -0.17 9.25
CA ILE A 69 5.30 0.13 7.93
C ILE A 69 4.21 0.07 6.86
N PHE A 70 3.89 1.20 6.26
CA PHE A 70 2.93 1.32 5.17
C PHE A 70 3.67 1.33 3.83
N CYS A 71 3.73 0.18 3.17
CA CYS A 71 4.37 0.03 1.87
C CYS A 71 3.35 0.21 0.74
N CYS A 72 3.24 1.43 0.23
CA CYS A 72 2.39 1.83 -0.89
C CYS A 72 3.19 2.00 -2.19
N LEU A 73 4.39 1.40 -2.28
CA LEU A 73 5.16 1.39 -3.51
C LEU A 73 4.45 0.56 -4.57
N GLY A 74 4.56 1.00 -5.80
CA GLY A 74 4.05 0.29 -6.96
C GLY A 74 4.10 1.17 -8.19
N THR A 75 4.34 0.53 -9.32
CA THR A 75 4.37 1.18 -10.63
C THR A 75 3.60 0.36 -11.65
N THR A 76 3.73 0.68 -12.91
CA THR A 76 3.28 -0.16 -14.03
C THR A 76 4.47 -0.40 -14.93
N ILE A 77 4.47 -1.51 -15.67
CA ILE A 77 5.54 -1.82 -16.64
C ILE A 77 5.74 -0.64 -17.59
N LYS A 78 4.65 -0.03 -18.07
CA LYS A 78 4.71 1.16 -18.95
C LYS A 78 5.39 2.36 -18.27
N LYS A 79 5.12 2.62 -16.99
CA LYS A 79 5.73 3.74 -16.24
C LYS A 79 7.17 3.45 -15.83
N ALA A 80 7.48 2.21 -15.54
CA ALA A 80 8.83 1.76 -15.20
C ALA A 80 9.75 1.76 -16.41
N GLY A 81 9.23 1.54 -17.63
CA GLY A 81 9.96 1.48 -18.88
C GLY A 81 10.46 0.07 -19.24
N SER A 82 10.68 -0.80 -18.26
CA SER A 82 11.08 -2.19 -18.48
C SER A 82 10.54 -3.13 -17.41
N GLN A 83 10.65 -4.44 -17.62
CA GLN A 83 10.28 -5.45 -16.61
C GLN A 83 11.26 -5.44 -15.43
N GLU A 84 12.53 -5.21 -15.66
CA GLU A 84 13.58 -5.10 -14.65
C GLU A 84 13.31 -3.90 -13.74
N ALA A 85 13.04 -2.73 -14.30
CA ALA A 85 12.72 -1.52 -13.54
C ALA A 85 11.39 -1.66 -12.78
N PHE A 86 10.39 -2.36 -13.35
CA PHE A 86 9.18 -2.73 -12.63
C PHE A 86 9.50 -3.61 -11.43
N ARG A 87 10.31 -4.67 -11.61
CA ARG A 87 10.70 -5.59 -10.54
C ARG A 87 11.48 -4.86 -9.44
N GLN A 88 12.33 -3.90 -9.81
CA GLN A 88 13.07 -3.09 -8.84
C GLN A 88 12.10 -2.36 -7.88
N VAL A 89 11.07 -1.70 -8.43
CA VAL A 89 10.10 -0.91 -7.64
C VAL A 89 9.11 -1.77 -6.88
N ASP A 90 8.61 -2.86 -7.49
CA ASP A 90 7.49 -3.65 -6.97
C ASP A 90 7.93 -4.90 -6.18
N TYR A 91 9.23 -5.25 -6.22
CA TYR A 91 9.78 -6.38 -5.48
C TYR A 91 10.98 -5.99 -4.61
N HIS A 92 12.07 -5.46 -5.22
CA HIS A 92 13.33 -5.28 -4.49
C HIS A 92 13.23 -4.20 -3.41
N TYR A 93 12.69 -3.02 -3.70
CA TYR A 93 12.55 -1.95 -2.72
C TYR A 93 11.64 -2.33 -1.54
N PRO A 94 10.41 -2.86 -1.75
CA PRO A 94 9.57 -3.33 -0.66
C PRO A 94 10.25 -4.37 0.23
N LEU A 95 10.94 -5.34 -0.37
CA LEU A 95 11.65 -6.39 0.35
C LEU A 95 12.79 -5.83 1.21
N GLN A 96 13.58 -4.90 0.66
CA GLN A 96 14.69 -4.28 1.37
C GLN A 96 14.19 -3.42 2.54
N ILE A 97 13.15 -2.61 2.33
CA ILE A 97 12.50 -1.83 3.39
C ILE A 97 12.01 -2.74 4.51
N ALA A 98 11.34 -3.85 4.16
CA ALA A 98 10.84 -4.78 5.17
C ALA A 98 11.97 -5.40 6.00
N LYS A 99 13.07 -5.80 5.37
CA LYS A 99 14.25 -6.35 6.05
C LYS A 99 14.91 -5.34 6.98
N LEU A 100 15.03 -4.07 6.57
CA LEU A 100 15.59 -3.01 7.41
C LEU A 100 14.65 -2.65 8.54
N ALA A 101 13.35 -2.54 8.26
CA ALA A 101 12.35 -2.17 9.26
C ALA A 101 12.25 -3.20 10.39
N VAL A 102 12.21 -4.51 10.07
CA VAL A 102 12.15 -5.54 11.13
C VAL A 102 13.40 -5.56 11.99
N LYS A 103 14.59 -5.30 11.42
CA LYS A 103 15.84 -5.16 12.19
C LYS A 103 15.77 -3.97 13.16
N ASN A 104 15.03 -2.92 12.80
CA ASN A 104 14.81 -1.73 13.62
C ASN A 104 13.61 -1.85 14.58
N GLY A 105 13.04 -3.05 14.72
CA GLY A 105 11.98 -3.34 15.69
C GLY A 105 10.56 -3.05 15.21
N ALA A 106 10.34 -2.83 13.90
CA ALA A 106 9.00 -2.65 13.36
C ALA A 106 8.12 -3.87 13.64
N ARG A 107 6.89 -3.63 14.09
CA ARG A 107 5.92 -4.67 14.48
C ARG A 107 5.08 -5.15 13.31
N GLN A 108 4.60 -4.23 12.48
CA GLN A 108 3.68 -4.55 11.39
C GLN A 108 4.20 -4.09 10.04
N PHE A 109 3.91 -4.88 9.02
CA PHE A 109 4.15 -4.53 7.62
C PHE A 109 2.85 -4.61 6.81
N LEU A 110 2.44 -3.48 6.25
CA LEU A 110 1.22 -3.34 5.46
C LEU A 110 1.61 -3.15 3.99
N LEU A 111 1.31 -4.12 3.14
CA LEU A 111 1.72 -4.16 1.73
C LEU A 111 0.54 -3.92 0.79
N ILE A 112 0.67 -2.98 -0.13
CA ILE A 112 -0.19 -2.90 -1.31
C ILE A 112 0.30 -3.86 -2.37
N SER A 113 -0.49 -4.89 -2.61
CA SER A 113 -0.32 -5.86 -3.68
C SER A 113 -1.37 -5.64 -4.79
N SER A 114 -1.84 -6.69 -5.42
CA SER A 114 -2.91 -6.61 -6.42
C SER A 114 -3.76 -7.87 -6.44
N LEU A 115 -5.02 -7.74 -6.84
CA LEU A 115 -5.86 -8.87 -7.17
C LEU A 115 -5.21 -9.70 -8.30
N GLY A 116 -5.12 -11.01 -8.10
CA GLY A 116 -4.43 -11.92 -9.04
C GLY A 116 -2.95 -12.13 -8.75
N ALA A 117 -2.39 -11.54 -7.67
CA ALA A 117 -1.03 -11.84 -7.23
C ALA A 117 -0.85 -13.34 -6.98
N ASN A 118 0.09 -13.95 -7.72
CA ASN A 118 0.41 -15.37 -7.64
C ASN A 118 1.82 -15.60 -8.18
N LYS A 119 2.72 -16.15 -7.34
CA LYS A 119 4.13 -16.38 -7.68
C LYS A 119 4.33 -17.32 -8.88
N ASP A 120 3.37 -18.19 -9.15
CA ASP A 120 3.39 -19.17 -10.23
C ASP A 120 2.65 -18.70 -11.49
N SER A 121 2.24 -17.44 -11.53
CA SER A 121 1.50 -16.86 -12.66
C SER A 121 2.37 -16.75 -13.92
N LYS A 122 1.82 -17.10 -15.07
CA LYS A 122 2.43 -16.83 -16.38
C LYS A 122 2.47 -15.33 -16.70
N ILE A 123 1.57 -14.55 -16.11
CA ILE A 123 1.51 -13.07 -16.27
C ILE A 123 2.59 -12.45 -15.39
N PHE A 124 3.59 -11.81 -16.00
CA PHE A 124 4.73 -11.22 -15.30
C PHE A 124 4.34 -10.32 -14.13
N TYR A 125 3.40 -9.41 -14.33
CA TYR A 125 2.90 -8.52 -13.27
C TYR A 125 2.38 -9.29 -12.05
N ASN A 126 1.50 -10.27 -12.27
CA ASN A 126 0.91 -11.07 -11.20
C ASN A 126 1.96 -11.93 -10.50
N ARG A 127 2.95 -12.42 -11.26
CA ARG A 127 4.05 -13.22 -10.72
C ARG A 127 4.92 -12.38 -9.77
N VAL A 128 5.36 -11.18 -10.19
CA VAL A 128 6.17 -10.30 -9.34
C VAL A 128 5.41 -9.92 -8.05
N LYS A 129 4.11 -9.60 -8.17
CA LYS A 129 3.28 -9.33 -6.99
C LYS A 129 3.13 -10.55 -6.07
N GLY A 130 3.00 -11.74 -6.61
CA GLY A 130 2.97 -12.97 -5.82
C GLY A 130 4.31 -13.30 -5.17
N GLU A 131 5.41 -13.06 -5.85
CA GLU A 131 6.76 -13.27 -5.33
C GLU A 131 7.08 -12.34 -4.14
N ILE A 132 6.73 -11.04 -4.23
CA ILE A 132 6.94 -10.13 -3.08
C ILE A 132 6.07 -10.52 -1.89
N GLU A 133 4.82 -10.90 -2.10
CA GLU A 133 3.98 -11.39 -1.01
C GLU A 133 4.59 -12.63 -0.34
N ALA A 134 5.12 -13.58 -1.11
CA ALA A 134 5.79 -14.75 -0.58
C ALA A 134 7.03 -14.37 0.22
N ALA A 135 7.88 -13.49 -0.32
CA ALA A 135 9.10 -13.06 0.34
C ALA A 135 8.84 -12.29 1.65
N ILE A 136 7.81 -11.43 1.69
CA ILE A 136 7.45 -10.68 2.90
C ILE A 136 6.93 -11.61 4.02
N ARG A 137 6.23 -12.68 3.68
CA ARG A 137 5.71 -13.65 4.67
C ARG A 137 6.80 -14.38 5.45
N GLU A 138 8.01 -14.47 4.90
CA GLU A 138 9.17 -15.10 5.56
C GLU A 138 9.85 -14.15 6.56
N ILE A 139 9.48 -12.86 6.58
CA ILE A 139 10.08 -11.89 7.48
C ILE A 139 9.32 -11.90 8.82
N PRO A 140 10.00 -11.99 9.99
CA PRO A 140 9.39 -12.21 11.28
C PRO A 140 8.73 -10.95 11.87
N PHE A 141 7.81 -10.34 11.16
CA PHE A 141 6.94 -9.30 11.71
C PHE A 141 5.90 -9.92 12.65
N TYR A 142 5.49 -9.17 13.66
CA TYR A 142 4.37 -9.55 14.51
C TYR A 142 3.07 -9.67 13.68
N GLY A 143 2.83 -8.72 12.78
CA GLY A 143 1.68 -8.70 11.86
C GLY A 143 2.07 -8.32 10.44
N ILE A 144 1.54 -9.07 9.46
CA ILE A 144 1.69 -8.78 8.03
C ILE A 144 0.30 -8.66 7.42
N GLN A 145 -0.01 -7.48 6.86
CA GLN A 145 -1.30 -7.16 6.29
C GLN A 145 -1.15 -6.91 4.78
N ILE A 146 -1.66 -7.79 3.95
CA ILE A 146 -1.52 -7.74 2.49
C ILE A 146 -2.86 -7.30 1.88
N PHE A 147 -2.85 -6.18 1.17
CA PHE A 147 -4.02 -5.63 0.50
C PHE A 147 -3.93 -5.92 -1.00
N ARG A 148 -4.90 -6.68 -1.52
CA ARG A 148 -5.04 -7.04 -2.93
C ARG A 148 -6.20 -6.27 -3.58
N PRO A 149 -6.06 -4.96 -3.83
CA PRO A 149 -7.09 -4.22 -4.53
C PRO A 149 -7.24 -4.72 -5.97
N SER A 150 -8.46 -4.63 -6.49
CA SER A 150 -8.76 -4.72 -7.92
C SER A 150 -8.36 -3.41 -8.61
N LEU A 151 -9.08 -3.01 -9.64
CA LEU A 151 -8.84 -1.71 -10.27
C LEU A 151 -9.05 -0.58 -9.27
N LEU A 152 -7.99 0.21 -9.05
CA LEU A 152 -8.03 1.40 -8.21
C LEU A 152 -8.64 2.57 -8.97
N VAL A 153 -9.66 3.20 -8.38
CA VAL A 153 -10.28 4.44 -8.87
C VAL A 153 -9.90 5.58 -7.94
N GLY A 154 -9.57 6.74 -8.51
CA GLY A 154 -9.25 7.95 -7.75
C GLY A 154 -8.69 9.05 -8.65
N GLU A 155 -8.75 10.29 -8.19
CA GLU A 155 -8.12 11.42 -8.85
C GLU A 155 -6.60 11.29 -8.77
N ARG A 156 -5.93 11.26 -9.91
CA ARG A 156 -4.48 11.34 -10.03
C ARG A 156 -4.12 12.68 -10.65
N ALA A 157 -3.01 13.25 -10.17
CA ALA A 157 -2.40 14.42 -10.80
C ALA A 157 -1.94 14.16 -12.25
N GLU A 158 -1.78 12.88 -12.64
CA GLU A 158 -1.46 12.45 -14.00
C GLU A 158 -2.58 11.54 -14.55
N TYR A 159 -3.30 12.00 -15.54
CA TYR A 159 -4.28 11.20 -16.30
C TYR A 159 -3.56 10.07 -17.06
N ARG A 160 -3.92 8.82 -16.77
CA ARG A 160 -3.55 7.69 -17.63
C ARG A 160 -4.40 7.75 -18.90
N THR A 161 -3.75 8.04 -20.02
CA THR A 161 -4.36 7.90 -21.37
C THR A 161 -4.84 6.45 -21.53
N GLY A 162 -6.17 6.24 -21.65
CA GLY A 162 -6.80 4.92 -21.74
C GLY A 162 -7.73 4.56 -20.58
N GLU A 163 -7.65 5.20 -19.41
CA GLU A 163 -8.49 4.87 -18.24
C GLU A 163 -9.96 5.29 -18.40
N LYS A 164 -10.25 6.33 -19.20
CA LYS A 164 -11.66 6.77 -19.47
C LYS A 164 -12.51 5.66 -20.08
N VAL A 165 -11.93 4.85 -20.97
CA VAL A 165 -12.64 3.72 -21.61
C VAL A 165 -12.82 2.58 -20.59
N GLY A 166 -11.80 2.32 -19.72
CA GLY A 166 -11.87 1.32 -18.66
C GLY A 166 -12.87 1.69 -17.57
N GLU A 167 -12.94 2.95 -17.14
CA GLU A 167 -13.91 3.41 -16.14
C GLU A 167 -15.36 3.33 -16.63
N PHE A 168 -15.61 3.68 -17.90
CA PHE A 168 -16.93 3.58 -18.50
C PHE A 168 -17.38 2.12 -18.62
N PHE A 169 -16.51 1.22 -19.07
CA PHE A 169 -16.79 -0.22 -19.16
C PHE A 169 -17.05 -0.83 -17.78
N LEU A 170 -16.26 -0.46 -16.76
CA LEU A 170 -16.42 -0.94 -15.38
C LEU A 170 -17.70 -0.43 -14.72
N LYS A 171 -18.14 0.80 -15.00
CA LYS A 171 -19.45 1.31 -14.55
C LYS A 171 -20.60 0.53 -15.16
N MET A 172 -20.49 0.12 -16.44
CA MET A 172 -21.51 -0.71 -17.10
C MET A 172 -21.58 -2.13 -16.56
N VAL A 173 -20.44 -2.74 -16.19
CA VAL A 173 -20.38 -4.14 -15.72
C VAL A 173 -20.63 -4.26 -14.20
N LYS A 174 -20.61 -3.15 -13.46
CA LYS A 174 -20.79 -3.12 -11.99
C LYS A 174 -22.04 -3.87 -11.46
N PRO A 175 -23.23 -3.77 -12.10
CA PRO A 175 -24.43 -4.50 -11.64
C PRO A 175 -24.35 -6.01 -11.83
N VAL A 176 -23.52 -6.51 -12.76
CA VAL A 176 -23.39 -7.94 -13.09
C VAL A 176 -22.41 -8.67 -12.16
N MET A 177 -21.52 -7.95 -11.48
CA MET A 177 -20.54 -8.54 -10.56
C MET A 177 -21.16 -8.84 -9.19
N ILE A 178 -21.86 -9.98 -9.06
CA ILE A 178 -22.53 -10.45 -7.84
C ILE A 178 -21.77 -11.68 -7.28
N GLY A 179 -21.96 -12.02 -6.02
CA GLY A 179 -21.37 -13.21 -5.39
C GLY A 179 -19.83 -13.19 -5.44
N LYS A 180 -19.21 -14.25 -5.95
CA LYS A 180 -17.74 -14.42 -6.06
C LYS A 180 -17.06 -13.38 -6.95
N TRP A 181 -17.80 -12.72 -7.86
CA TRP A 181 -17.30 -11.69 -8.76
C TRP A 181 -17.15 -10.31 -8.12
N LYS A 182 -17.71 -10.09 -6.93
CA LYS A 182 -17.61 -8.81 -6.19
C LYS A 182 -16.17 -8.33 -6.00
N LYS A 183 -15.21 -9.22 -5.89
CA LYS A 183 -13.80 -8.90 -5.71
C LYS A 183 -13.16 -8.19 -6.90
N TYR A 184 -13.75 -8.27 -8.09
CA TYR A 184 -13.28 -7.58 -9.30
C TYR A 184 -13.87 -6.18 -9.47
N ARG A 185 -14.83 -5.78 -8.62
CA ARG A 185 -15.35 -4.40 -8.64
C ARG A 185 -14.24 -3.42 -8.33
N ALA A 186 -14.22 -2.31 -9.08
CA ALA A 186 -13.30 -1.20 -8.80
C ALA A 186 -13.48 -0.69 -7.36
N ILE A 187 -12.38 -0.35 -6.72
CA ILE A 187 -12.33 0.20 -5.37
C ILE A 187 -11.60 1.54 -5.35
N THR A 188 -12.07 2.48 -4.54
CA THR A 188 -11.39 3.77 -4.42
C THR A 188 -10.08 3.63 -3.65
N ALA A 189 -9.06 4.36 -4.08
CA ALA A 189 -7.78 4.40 -3.37
C ALA A 189 -7.94 4.92 -1.94
N ALA A 190 -8.88 5.84 -1.72
CA ALA A 190 -9.23 6.34 -0.39
C ALA A 190 -9.74 5.21 0.53
N ASN A 191 -10.62 4.32 0.03
CA ASN A 191 -11.10 3.18 0.83
C ASN A 191 -9.97 2.20 1.15
N VAL A 192 -9.07 1.92 0.18
CA VAL A 192 -7.91 1.06 0.45
C VAL A 192 -7.02 1.67 1.53
N ALA A 193 -6.69 2.95 1.40
CA ALA A 193 -5.87 3.66 2.39
C ALA A 193 -6.53 3.71 3.77
N LYS A 194 -7.84 3.99 3.83
CA LYS A 194 -8.60 3.99 5.09
C LYS A 194 -8.55 2.63 5.75
N ALA A 195 -8.80 1.56 4.99
CA ALA A 195 -8.71 0.19 5.51
C ALA A 195 -7.31 -0.14 6.03
N MET A 196 -6.25 0.27 5.32
CA MET A 196 -4.88 0.06 5.78
C MET A 196 -4.64 0.70 7.15
N VAL A 197 -4.99 1.98 7.31
CA VAL A 197 -4.76 2.71 8.57
C VAL A 197 -5.59 2.12 9.71
N GLU A 198 -6.87 1.83 9.47
CA GLU A 198 -7.75 1.28 10.50
C GLU A 198 -7.36 -0.16 10.91
N ILE A 199 -6.95 -1.00 9.95
CA ILE A 199 -6.46 -2.37 10.22
C ILE A 199 -5.15 -2.34 11.01
N ALA A 200 -4.21 -1.43 10.68
CA ALA A 200 -2.97 -1.28 11.44
C ALA A 200 -3.24 -1.01 12.93
N LYS A 201 -4.28 -0.24 13.24
CA LYS A 201 -4.66 0.08 14.62
C LYS A 201 -5.17 -1.12 15.42
N THR A 202 -5.62 -2.17 14.75
CA THR A 202 -6.11 -3.40 15.41
C THR A 202 -5.01 -4.29 15.95
N ASP A 203 -3.77 -4.07 15.51
CA ASP A 203 -2.56 -4.82 15.94
C ASP A 203 -2.69 -6.35 15.77
N LEU A 204 -3.26 -6.79 14.66
CA LEU A 204 -3.51 -8.20 14.39
C LEU A 204 -2.20 -8.97 14.18
N LYS A 205 -2.01 -10.03 14.97
CA LYS A 205 -0.88 -10.94 14.84
C LYS A 205 -1.06 -11.87 13.63
N GLY A 206 0.07 -12.18 12.96
CA GLY A 206 0.08 -13.15 11.86
C GLY A 206 -0.15 -12.51 10.51
N ILE A 207 -0.45 -13.33 9.51
CA ILE A 207 -0.53 -12.93 8.10
C ILE A 207 -1.99 -12.87 7.68
N HIS A 208 -2.43 -11.71 7.20
CA HIS A 208 -3.79 -11.49 6.74
C HIS A 208 -3.79 -10.91 5.33
N ILE A 209 -4.71 -11.39 4.49
CA ILE A 209 -4.86 -10.96 3.10
C ILE A 209 -6.27 -10.41 2.92
N TYR A 210 -6.38 -9.23 2.33
CA TYR A 210 -7.63 -8.53 2.10
C TYR A 210 -7.82 -8.27 0.60
N GLU A 211 -8.78 -8.97 -0.02
CA GLU A 211 -9.20 -8.69 -1.41
C GLU A 211 -10.16 -7.49 -1.44
N SER A 212 -10.39 -6.91 -2.61
CA SER A 212 -11.21 -5.69 -2.81
C SER A 212 -12.58 -5.73 -2.13
N ASN A 213 -13.29 -6.86 -2.19
CA ASN A 213 -14.59 -7.00 -1.56
C ASN A 213 -14.53 -6.96 -0.03
N GLN A 214 -13.45 -7.52 0.56
CA GLN A 214 -13.23 -7.49 2.02
C GLN A 214 -12.83 -6.08 2.46
N ILE A 215 -11.95 -5.40 1.70
CA ILE A 215 -11.57 -4.01 1.95
C ILE A 215 -12.81 -3.10 1.89
N GLN A 216 -13.64 -3.25 0.86
CA GLN A 216 -14.86 -2.46 0.71
C GLN A 216 -15.84 -2.73 1.86
N PHE A 217 -16.07 -4.01 2.19
CA PHE A 217 -16.94 -4.38 3.30
C PHE A 217 -16.47 -3.76 4.62
N PHE A 218 -15.17 -3.82 4.90
CA PHE A 218 -14.59 -3.22 6.10
C PHE A 218 -14.85 -1.70 6.15
N CYS A 219 -14.63 -0.99 5.04
CA CYS A 219 -14.90 0.44 4.96
C CYS A 219 -16.40 0.77 5.14
N ASP A 220 -17.30 -0.07 4.61
CA ASP A 220 -18.74 0.12 4.78
C ASP A 220 -19.16 -0.07 6.25
N GLN A 221 -18.52 -0.98 6.99
CA GLN A 221 -18.76 -1.12 8.44
C GLN A 221 -18.24 0.09 9.23
N LEU A 222 -17.08 0.66 8.87
CA LEU A 222 -16.58 1.88 9.51
C LEU A 222 -17.55 3.05 9.32
N LYS A 223 -18.06 3.26 8.11
CA LYS A 223 -19.06 4.30 7.82
C LYS A 223 -20.34 4.15 8.66
N LYS A 224 -20.81 2.93 8.89
CA LYS A 224 -21.97 2.66 9.74
C LYS A 224 -21.72 3.00 11.21
N LYS A 225 -20.46 2.95 11.66
CA LYS A 225 -20.03 3.30 13.02
C LYS A 225 -19.70 4.79 13.18
N GLY A 226 -19.84 5.59 12.12
CA GLY A 226 -19.51 7.03 12.15
C GLY A 226 -18.01 7.34 12.12
N ILE A 227 -17.21 6.37 11.72
CA ILE A 227 -15.74 6.46 11.65
C ILE A 227 -15.30 6.72 10.20
#